data_9465c8f48306d4ce3aee8f4922909d48
#
_entry.id   9465c8f48306d4ce3aee8f4922909d48
#
_cell.length_a   1.000
_cell.length_b   1.000
_cell.length_c   1.000
_cell.angle_alpha   90.00
_cell.angle_beta   90.00
_cell.angle_gamma   90.00
#
_symmetry.space_group_name_H-M   'P 1'
#
loop_
_entity.id
_entity.type
_entity.pdbx_description
1 polymer ?
#
loop_
_entity_poly.entity_id
_entity_poly.type
_entity_poly.pdbx_seq_one_letter_code
_entity_poly.pdbx_strand_id
1 'polypeptide(L)'
;DVATLEPEVYKTTNRNVQRRRMKKQLRIDFPNEGVDKKYLELLEKHFIYIGDEASTPTIKFYCQAVDLYPLMTDGIGSLDGGKTEGAPTDMTSFSGQLVNFIHAASGQCKGAVAVSSYLLTLNYYIVKEFGSKWYEKLDVVYTNEHCIKQQTIWDKIRKAFKTFVYGIKQKAGNRGGQSPFT
;
A
#
# COMPACT_ATOMS: atom_id res chain seq x y z
N ASP A 1 -12.18 -11.00 -0.31
CA ASP A 1 -11.18 -9.96 -0.10
C ASP A 1 -10.80 -9.94 1.38
N VAL A 2 -9.50 -10.12 1.68
CA VAL A 2 -9.01 -10.17 3.06
C VAL A 2 -9.19 -8.82 3.78
N ALA A 3 -9.19 -7.71 3.05
CA ALA A 3 -9.45 -6.38 3.60
C ALA A 3 -10.89 -6.23 4.11
N THR A 4 -11.84 -6.99 3.58
CA THR A 4 -13.23 -6.98 4.04
C THR A 4 -13.46 -7.77 5.32
N LEU A 5 -12.51 -8.63 5.70
CA LEU A 5 -12.59 -9.43 6.93
C LEU A 5 -12.21 -8.66 8.20
N GLU A 6 -11.74 -7.43 8.07
CA GLU A 6 -11.34 -6.57 9.20
C GLU A 6 -12.11 -5.23 9.27
N PRO A 7 -13.44 -5.18 8.98
CA PRO A 7 -14.17 -3.93 9.17
C PRO A 7 -14.29 -3.61 10.68
N GLU A 8 -14.42 -2.34 10.98
CA GLU A 8 -14.56 -1.82 12.36
C GLU A 8 -15.60 -2.59 13.19
N VAL A 9 -16.69 -3.01 12.54
CA VAL A 9 -17.80 -3.73 13.17
C VAL A 9 -17.36 -5.05 13.83
N TYR A 10 -16.34 -5.72 13.28
CA TYR A 10 -15.89 -7.02 13.79
C TYR A 10 -14.68 -6.95 14.73
N LYS A 11 -14.10 -5.78 14.95
CA LYS A 11 -12.90 -5.63 15.81
C LYS A 11 -13.11 -6.17 17.22
N THR A 12 -14.24 -5.88 17.84
CA THR A 12 -14.55 -6.35 19.20
C THR A 12 -14.69 -7.87 19.25
N THR A 13 -15.36 -8.48 18.26
CA THR A 13 -15.51 -9.94 18.16
C THR A 13 -14.15 -10.60 17.94
N ASN A 14 -13.34 -10.11 17.01
CA ASN A 14 -12.01 -10.62 16.74
C ASN A 14 -11.12 -10.53 17.98
N ARG A 15 -11.11 -9.41 18.69
CA ARG A 15 -10.39 -9.22 19.94
C ARG A 15 -10.78 -10.27 20.98
N ASN A 16 -12.07 -10.47 21.18
CA ASN A 16 -12.57 -11.46 22.17
C ASN A 16 -12.15 -12.87 21.80
N VAL A 17 -12.18 -13.24 20.51
CA VAL A 17 -11.73 -14.55 20.04
C VAL A 17 -10.23 -14.73 20.30
N GLN A 18 -9.41 -13.72 19.99
CA GLN A 18 -7.96 -13.78 20.22
C GLN A 18 -7.63 -13.89 21.72
N ARG A 19 -8.29 -13.14 22.57
CA ARG A 19 -8.13 -13.23 24.05
C ARG A 19 -8.49 -14.61 24.57
N ARG A 20 -9.58 -15.22 24.09
CA ARG A 20 -9.95 -16.59 24.47
C ARG A 20 -8.91 -17.61 24.02
N ARG A 21 -8.38 -17.48 22.79
CA ARG A 21 -7.31 -18.35 22.29
C ARG A 21 -6.04 -18.23 23.11
N MET A 22 -5.59 -17.00 23.37
CA MET A 22 -4.40 -16.75 24.19
C MET A 22 -4.58 -17.32 25.61
N LYS A 23 -5.73 -17.08 26.25
CA LYS A 23 -6.04 -17.66 27.56
C LYS A 23 -5.97 -19.18 27.55
N LYS A 24 -6.52 -19.82 26.51
CA LYS A 24 -6.45 -21.29 26.38
C LYS A 24 -5.01 -21.76 26.24
N GLN A 25 -4.22 -21.09 25.41
CA GLN A 25 -2.81 -21.43 25.20
C GLN A 25 -1.99 -21.28 26.48
N LEU A 26 -2.16 -20.16 27.21
CA LEU A 26 -1.46 -19.94 28.48
C LEU A 26 -1.79 -21.00 29.55
N ARG A 27 -3.01 -21.56 29.56
CA ARG A 27 -3.36 -22.69 30.43
C ARG A 27 -2.66 -23.98 30.06
N ILE A 28 -2.39 -24.17 28.76
CA ILE A 28 -1.66 -25.35 28.26
C ILE A 28 -0.18 -25.22 28.58
N ASP A 29 0.39 -24.08 28.35
CA ASP A 29 1.82 -23.84 28.50
C ASP A 29 2.24 -23.66 29.98
N PHE A 30 1.31 -23.14 30.82
CA PHE A 30 1.55 -22.81 32.24
C PHE A 30 0.39 -23.28 33.12
N PRO A 31 0.16 -24.59 33.24
CA PRO A 31 -1.08 -25.16 33.80
C PRO A 31 -1.32 -24.82 35.28
N ASN A 32 -0.25 -24.61 36.06
CA ASN A 32 -0.33 -24.41 37.50
C ASN A 32 -0.01 -23.01 38.01
N GLU A 33 0.27 -22.07 37.12
CA GLU A 33 0.81 -20.77 37.50
C GLU A 33 -0.23 -19.63 37.52
N GLY A 34 -1.46 -19.88 37.09
CA GLY A 34 -2.51 -18.86 37.01
C GLY A 34 -2.21 -17.70 36.05
N VAL A 35 -1.26 -17.90 35.14
CA VAL A 35 -0.79 -16.90 34.17
C VAL A 35 -1.94 -16.42 33.27
N ASP A 36 -2.88 -17.30 32.95
CA ASP A 36 -4.05 -16.95 32.13
C ASP A 36 -4.96 -15.91 32.79
N LYS A 37 -5.11 -15.98 34.13
CA LYS A 37 -5.90 -15.00 34.89
C LYS A 37 -5.15 -13.67 35.00
N LYS A 38 -3.86 -13.74 35.32
CA LYS A 38 -2.99 -12.56 35.42
C LYS A 38 -2.87 -11.80 34.10
N TYR A 39 -2.80 -12.52 32.99
CA TYR A 39 -2.80 -11.95 31.64
C TYR A 39 -4.04 -11.07 31.38
N LEU A 40 -5.24 -11.58 31.68
CA LEU A 40 -6.47 -10.81 31.51
C LEU A 40 -6.51 -9.58 32.43
N GLU A 41 -6.13 -9.74 33.69
CA GLU A 41 -6.05 -8.64 34.65
C GLU A 41 -5.11 -7.52 34.17
N LEU A 42 -3.92 -7.87 33.65
CA LEU A 42 -2.97 -6.91 33.14
C LEU A 42 -3.47 -6.17 31.89
N LEU A 43 -4.22 -6.86 31.01
CA LEU A 43 -4.88 -6.23 29.87
C LEU A 43 -5.99 -5.26 30.29
N GLU A 44 -6.83 -5.66 31.25
CA GLU A 44 -7.94 -4.83 31.76
C GLU A 44 -7.44 -3.60 32.49
N LYS A 45 -6.33 -3.73 33.22
CA LYS A 45 -5.67 -2.63 33.92
C LYS A 45 -4.72 -1.80 33.03
N HIS A 46 -4.66 -2.10 31.73
CA HIS A 46 -3.80 -1.43 30.76
C HIS A 46 -2.28 -1.45 31.07
N PHE A 47 -1.81 -2.44 31.83
CA PHE A 47 -0.37 -2.66 32.08
C PHE A 47 0.34 -3.29 30.88
N ILE A 48 -0.40 -4.06 30.06
CA ILE A 48 0.08 -4.61 28.80
C ILE A 48 -0.85 -4.20 27.67
N TYR A 49 -0.27 -4.02 26.51
CA TYR A 49 -0.99 -3.73 25.26
C TYR A 49 -0.53 -4.70 24.19
N ILE A 50 -1.49 -5.23 23.44
CA ILE A 50 -1.22 -6.11 22.29
C ILE A 50 -1.58 -5.36 21.03
N GLY A 51 -0.56 -5.05 20.23
CA GLY A 51 -0.76 -4.45 18.91
C GLY A 51 -1.59 -5.38 18.00
N ASP A 52 -2.47 -4.79 17.22
CA ASP A 52 -3.31 -5.51 16.25
C ASP A 52 -4.11 -6.69 16.81
N GLU A 53 -4.44 -6.67 18.11
CA GLU A 53 -5.20 -7.74 18.78
C GLU A 53 -6.53 -8.07 18.08
N ALA A 54 -7.12 -7.09 17.40
CA ALA A 54 -8.38 -7.25 16.67
C ALA A 54 -8.21 -7.79 15.25
N SER A 55 -6.97 -7.97 14.77
CA SER A 55 -6.70 -8.51 13.45
C SER A 55 -7.22 -9.95 13.29
N THR A 56 -7.64 -10.29 12.08
CA THR A 56 -7.95 -11.67 11.75
C THR A 56 -6.70 -12.55 11.86
N PRO A 57 -6.82 -13.81 12.33
CA PRO A 57 -5.68 -14.72 12.46
C PRO A 57 -5.19 -15.30 11.12
N THR A 58 -5.57 -14.69 10.00
CA THR A 58 -5.07 -15.08 8.68
C THR A 58 -3.62 -14.69 8.50
N ILE A 59 -2.85 -15.57 7.87
CA ILE A 59 -1.47 -15.28 7.50
C ILE A 59 -1.50 -14.17 6.45
N LYS A 60 -1.04 -12.98 6.84
CA LYS A 60 -0.83 -11.83 5.98
C LYS A 60 0.58 -11.32 6.19
N PHE A 61 1.19 -10.82 5.14
CA PHE A 61 2.40 -10.03 5.29
C PHE A 61 2.11 -8.79 6.15
N TYR A 62 3.00 -8.48 7.08
CA TYR A 62 2.84 -7.27 7.88
C TYR A 62 3.14 -6.04 7.04
N CYS A 63 4.34 -5.97 6.50
CA CYS A 63 4.77 -4.94 5.55
C CYS A 63 5.30 -5.61 4.28
N GLN A 64 5.20 -4.90 3.16
CA GLN A 64 5.69 -5.37 1.87
C GLN A 64 6.57 -4.30 1.25
N ALA A 65 7.81 -4.65 0.90
CA ALA A 65 8.65 -3.85 0.02
C ALA A 65 8.44 -4.32 -1.42
N VAL A 66 8.27 -3.37 -2.33
CA VAL A 66 7.96 -3.63 -3.73
C VAL A 66 9.12 -3.20 -4.60
N ASP A 67 9.59 -4.12 -5.44
CA ASP A 67 10.44 -3.83 -6.57
C ASP A 67 9.57 -3.34 -7.74
N LEU A 68 9.95 -2.20 -8.33
CA LEU A 68 9.21 -1.62 -9.45
C LEU A 68 9.60 -2.20 -10.80
N TYR A 69 10.66 -3.01 -10.89
CA TYR A 69 11.12 -3.57 -12.15
C TYR A 69 10.04 -4.44 -12.83
N PRO A 70 9.36 -5.36 -12.14
CA PRO A 70 8.27 -6.12 -12.77
C PRO A 70 7.12 -5.23 -13.25
N LEU A 71 6.79 -4.16 -12.52
CA LEU A 71 5.77 -3.19 -12.96
C LEU A 71 6.18 -2.49 -14.27
N MET A 72 7.47 -2.18 -14.41
CA MET A 72 8.01 -1.52 -15.60
C MET A 72 8.02 -2.43 -16.84
N THR A 73 8.25 -3.72 -16.66
CA THR A 73 8.41 -4.70 -17.76
C THR A 73 7.10 -5.38 -18.15
N ASP A 74 6.31 -5.77 -17.17
CA ASP A 74 5.15 -6.63 -17.36
C ASP A 74 3.82 -5.91 -17.07
N GLY A 75 3.89 -4.76 -16.38
CA GLY A 75 2.71 -4.05 -15.89
C GLY A 75 2.12 -4.69 -14.63
N ILE A 76 0.85 -4.41 -14.37
CA ILE A 76 0.13 -4.98 -13.23
C ILE A 76 -0.56 -6.27 -13.68
N GLY A 77 -0.09 -7.40 -13.14
CA GLY A 77 -0.83 -8.65 -13.21
C GLY A 77 -2.13 -8.53 -12.39
N SER A 78 -3.19 -9.13 -12.90
CA SER A 78 -4.43 -9.18 -12.14
C SER A 78 -4.25 -10.03 -10.88
N LEU A 79 -4.49 -9.44 -9.71
CA LEU A 79 -4.47 -10.16 -8.43
C LEU A 79 -5.68 -11.08 -8.26
N ASP A 80 -6.70 -10.94 -9.09
CA ASP A 80 -7.99 -11.65 -9.02
C ASP A 80 -8.41 -12.33 -10.34
N GLY A 81 -7.46 -12.49 -11.27
CA GLY A 81 -7.72 -13.18 -12.56
C GLY A 81 -8.39 -12.30 -13.63
N GLY A 82 -8.52 -11.00 -13.40
CA GLY A 82 -9.00 -10.02 -14.38
C GLY A 82 -7.99 -9.69 -15.48
N LYS A 83 -8.26 -8.66 -16.26
CA LYS A 83 -7.34 -8.19 -17.30
C LYS A 83 -6.07 -7.61 -16.68
N THR A 84 -4.92 -7.99 -17.21
CA THR A 84 -3.63 -7.38 -16.90
C THR A 84 -3.54 -6.00 -17.56
N GLU A 85 -3.08 -4.99 -16.80
CA GLU A 85 -2.63 -3.74 -17.39
C GLU A 85 -1.20 -3.95 -17.89
N GLY A 86 -0.96 -3.70 -19.19
CA GLY A 86 0.38 -3.82 -19.77
C GLY A 86 1.38 -2.85 -19.15
N ALA A 87 2.67 -3.03 -19.45
CA ALA A 87 3.73 -2.15 -18.96
C ALA A 87 3.43 -0.67 -19.24
N PRO A 88 3.71 0.24 -18.30
CA PRO A 88 3.51 1.67 -18.51
C PRO A 88 4.38 2.20 -19.65
N THR A 89 3.81 3.05 -20.48
CA THR A 89 4.50 3.59 -21.66
C THR A 89 5.17 4.93 -21.38
N ASP A 90 4.64 5.68 -20.42
CA ASP A 90 5.08 7.04 -20.06
C ASP A 90 4.98 7.29 -18.54
N MET A 91 5.49 8.45 -18.09
CA MET A 91 5.51 8.79 -16.67
C MET A 91 4.12 8.94 -16.03
N THR A 92 3.11 9.30 -16.80
CA THR A 92 1.73 9.49 -16.30
C THR A 92 1.06 8.14 -16.09
N SER A 93 1.16 7.23 -17.07
CA SER A 93 0.67 5.86 -16.97
C SER A 93 1.39 5.11 -15.84
N PHE A 94 2.71 5.27 -15.71
CA PHE A 94 3.47 4.69 -14.62
C PHE A 94 2.95 5.17 -13.24
N SER A 95 2.77 6.49 -13.08
CA SER A 95 2.28 7.03 -11.80
C SER A 95 0.87 6.53 -11.44
N GLY A 96 -0.01 6.42 -12.45
CA GLY A 96 -1.37 5.89 -12.27
C GLY A 96 -1.38 4.41 -11.91
N GLN A 97 -0.65 3.59 -12.65
CA GLN A 97 -0.54 2.15 -12.39
C GLN A 97 0.10 1.88 -11.02
N LEU A 98 1.13 2.64 -10.65
CA LEU A 98 1.75 2.48 -9.32
C LEU A 98 0.76 2.77 -8.18
N VAL A 99 -0.09 3.79 -8.32
CA VAL A 99 -1.15 4.06 -7.34
C VAL A 99 -2.10 2.88 -7.23
N ASN A 100 -2.58 2.34 -8.35
CA ASN A 100 -3.48 1.18 -8.38
C ASN A 100 -2.81 -0.04 -7.73
N PHE A 101 -1.54 -0.28 -8.06
CA PHE A 101 -0.76 -1.36 -7.47
C PHE A 101 -0.63 -1.23 -5.95
N ILE A 102 -0.26 -0.03 -5.45
CA ILE A 102 -0.13 0.21 -4.00
C ILE A 102 -1.47 0.00 -3.29
N HIS A 103 -2.58 0.46 -3.88
CA HIS A 103 -3.90 0.24 -3.31
C HIS A 103 -4.27 -1.26 -3.24
N ALA A 104 -4.01 -2.00 -4.31
CA ALA A 104 -4.23 -3.45 -4.34
C ALA A 104 -3.34 -4.19 -3.32
N ALA A 105 -2.04 -3.88 -3.30
CA ALA A 105 -1.07 -4.47 -2.37
C ALA A 105 -1.39 -4.14 -0.90
N SER A 106 -1.84 -2.91 -0.60
CA SER A 106 -2.21 -2.51 0.75
C SER A 106 -3.41 -3.28 1.30
N GLY A 107 -4.28 -3.79 0.43
CA GLY A 107 -5.36 -4.70 0.81
C GLY A 107 -4.88 -6.09 1.24
N GLN A 108 -3.67 -6.49 0.83
CA GLN A 108 -3.10 -7.81 1.10
C GLN A 108 -2.13 -7.83 2.29
N CYS A 109 -1.73 -6.68 2.82
CA CYS A 109 -0.85 -6.60 3.99
C CYS A 109 -1.53 -5.92 5.18
N LYS A 110 -1.02 -6.17 6.40
CA LYS A 110 -1.53 -5.55 7.64
C LYS A 110 -0.89 -4.19 7.91
N GLY A 111 0.37 -4.03 7.52
CA GLY A 111 1.16 -2.83 7.69
C GLY A 111 1.25 -2.00 6.42
N ALA A 112 2.44 -1.52 6.11
CA ALA A 112 2.71 -0.60 5.02
C ALA A 112 3.20 -1.31 3.75
N VAL A 113 2.97 -0.64 2.62
CA VAL A 113 3.62 -0.96 1.34
C VAL A 113 4.71 0.07 1.09
N ALA A 114 5.97 -0.37 1.00
CA ALA A 114 7.13 0.47 0.74
C ALA A 114 7.57 0.35 -0.72
N VAL A 115 7.93 1.48 -1.32
CA VAL A 115 8.44 1.56 -2.69
C VAL A 115 9.78 2.29 -2.68
N SER A 116 10.87 1.56 -2.88
CA SER A 116 12.23 2.07 -2.67
C SER A 116 12.78 2.92 -3.81
N SER A 117 12.33 2.73 -5.04
CA SER A 117 12.98 3.28 -6.24
C SER A 117 12.08 4.18 -7.10
N TYR A 118 11.04 4.78 -6.50
CA TYR A 118 10.08 5.59 -7.24
C TYR A 118 10.72 6.70 -8.08
N LEU A 119 11.61 7.51 -7.49
CA LEU A 119 12.23 8.63 -8.21
C LEU A 119 13.16 8.17 -9.32
N LEU A 120 13.87 7.07 -9.14
CA LEU A 120 14.73 6.48 -10.18
C LEU A 120 13.88 5.98 -11.34
N THR A 121 12.80 5.30 -11.06
CA THR A 121 11.87 4.79 -12.07
C THR A 121 11.16 5.94 -12.79
N LEU A 122 10.71 6.96 -12.06
CA LEU A 122 10.14 8.15 -12.68
C LEU A 122 11.15 8.82 -13.63
N ASN A 123 12.42 8.96 -13.22
CA ASN A 123 13.46 9.50 -14.07
C ASN A 123 13.69 8.66 -15.33
N TYR A 124 13.58 7.33 -15.25
CA TYR A 124 13.64 6.49 -16.44
C TYR A 124 12.58 6.89 -17.47
N TYR A 125 11.33 7.11 -17.07
CA TYR A 125 10.27 7.54 -17.98
C TYR A 125 10.45 8.97 -18.46
N ILE A 126 10.98 9.89 -17.65
CA ILE A 126 11.31 11.24 -18.06
C ILE A 126 12.38 11.21 -19.15
N VAL A 127 13.45 10.43 -18.97
CA VAL A 127 14.52 10.25 -19.96
C VAL A 127 13.97 9.61 -21.25
N LYS A 128 13.09 8.64 -21.13
CA LYS A 128 12.45 7.96 -22.26
C LYS A 128 11.61 8.94 -23.10
N GLU A 129 10.91 9.86 -22.46
CA GLU A 129 10.04 10.82 -23.15
C GLU A 129 10.79 12.05 -23.70
N PHE A 130 11.77 12.58 -22.96
CA PHE A 130 12.39 13.89 -23.26
C PHE A 130 13.89 13.82 -23.52
N GLY A 131 14.49 12.64 -23.40
CA GLY A 131 15.93 12.42 -23.56
C GLY A 131 16.73 12.70 -22.30
N SER A 132 18.01 12.31 -22.30
CA SER A 132 18.90 12.39 -21.13
C SER A 132 19.17 13.78 -20.61
N LYS A 133 19.03 14.79 -21.46
CA LYS A 133 19.25 16.22 -21.11
C LYS A 133 17.94 16.97 -20.83
N TRP A 134 16.91 16.27 -20.34
CA TRP A 134 15.60 16.86 -20.07
C TRP A 134 15.65 18.05 -19.10
N TYR A 135 16.56 18.03 -18.15
CA TYR A 135 16.75 19.09 -17.14
C TYR A 135 17.24 20.43 -17.75
N GLU A 136 17.87 20.42 -18.94
CA GLU A 136 18.26 21.61 -19.67
C GLU A 136 17.08 22.27 -20.43
N LYS A 137 15.95 21.56 -20.53
CA LYS A 137 14.79 21.91 -21.36
C LYS A 137 13.49 22.07 -20.57
N LEU A 138 13.57 22.29 -19.28
CA LEU A 138 12.39 22.30 -18.39
C LEU A 138 11.29 23.27 -18.82
N ASP A 139 11.69 24.44 -19.36
CA ASP A 139 10.79 25.52 -19.81
C ASP A 139 10.36 25.37 -21.27
N VAL A 140 10.84 24.36 -21.98
CA VAL A 140 10.45 24.14 -23.38
C VAL A 140 8.98 23.71 -23.42
N VAL A 141 8.20 24.45 -24.22
CA VAL A 141 6.80 24.15 -24.43
C VAL A 141 6.67 22.90 -25.28
N TYR A 142 6.03 21.90 -24.72
CA TYR A 142 5.71 20.67 -25.41
C TYR A 142 4.26 20.71 -25.90
N THR A 143 4.09 20.64 -27.21
CA THR A 143 2.76 20.55 -27.83
C THR A 143 2.46 19.09 -28.14
N ASN A 144 1.52 18.50 -27.43
CA ASN A 144 0.99 17.20 -27.80
C ASN A 144 -0.15 17.43 -28.81
N GLU A 145 -0.20 16.67 -29.90
CA GLU A 145 -1.21 16.78 -30.97
C GLU A 145 -2.66 16.79 -30.47
N HIS A 146 -2.89 16.31 -29.25
CA HIS A 146 -4.22 16.21 -28.62
C HIS A 146 -4.45 17.21 -27.49
N CYS A 147 -3.50 18.10 -27.17
CA CYS A 147 -3.64 19.06 -26.07
C CYS A 147 -3.75 20.50 -26.59
N ILE A 148 -4.90 21.12 -26.31
CA ILE A 148 -5.18 22.53 -26.61
C ILE A 148 -4.36 23.49 -25.72
N LYS A 149 -3.74 22.99 -24.64
CA LYS A 149 -2.92 23.78 -23.70
C LYS A 149 -1.42 23.52 -23.92
N GLN A 150 -0.68 24.60 -24.10
CA GLN A 150 0.78 24.56 -24.05
C GLN A 150 1.21 24.12 -22.65
N GLN A 151 2.00 23.04 -22.58
CA GLN A 151 2.56 22.53 -21.32
C GLN A 151 4.07 22.46 -21.44
N THR A 152 4.76 22.84 -20.37
CA THR A 152 6.20 22.65 -20.28
C THR A 152 6.54 21.22 -19.85
N ILE A 153 7.79 20.79 -20.09
CA ILE A 153 8.30 19.52 -19.57
C ILE A 153 8.12 19.47 -18.04
N TRP A 154 8.40 20.59 -17.37
CA TRP A 154 8.19 20.71 -15.93
C TRP A 154 6.74 20.50 -15.50
N ASP A 155 5.78 21.06 -16.23
CA ASP A 155 4.36 20.87 -15.92
C ASP A 155 3.94 19.42 -16.04
N LYS A 156 4.47 18.70 -17.02
CA LYS A 156 4.18 17.27 -17.23
C LYS A 156 4.78 16.41 -16.10
N ILE A 157 6.03 16.65 -15.73
CA ILE A 157 6.68 15.97 -14.59
C ILE A 157 5.90 16.24 -13.29
N ARG A 158 5.58 17.51 -13.04
CA ARG A 158 4.82 17.93 -11.88
C ARG A 158 3.43 17.29 -11.82
N LYS A 159 2.77 17.15 -12.97
CA LYS A 159 1.48 16.49 -13.06
C LYS A 159 1.59 15.01 -12.72
N ALA A 160 2.54 14.28 -13.27
CA ALA A 160 2.77 12.87 -12.98
C ALA A 160 3.05 12.65 -11.48
N PHE A 161 3.93 13.46 -10.89
CA PHE A 161 4.23 13.43 -9.46
C PHE A 161 2.98 13.73 -8.60
N LYS A 162 2.20 14.74 -8.97
CA LYS A 162 0.94 15.06 -8.29
C LYS A 162 -0.07 13.92 -8.39
N THR A 163 -0.18 13.27 -9.54
CA THR A 163 -1.06 12.10 -9.73
C THR A 163 -0.70 11.01 -8.73
N PHE A 164 0.59 10.71 -8.58
CA PHE A 164 1.07 9.76 -7.58
C PHE A 164 0.73 10.20 -6.15
N VAL A 165 1.16 11.39 -5.73
CA VAL A 165 0.98 11.88 -4.36
C VAL A 165 -0.49 11.97 -3.96
N TYR A 166 -1.34 12.48 -4.85
CA TYR A 166 -2.77 12.59 -4.56
C TYR A 166 -3.47 11.23 -4.62
N GLY A 167 -3.03 10.36 -5.54
CA GLY A 167 -3.56 9.01 -5.64
C GLY A 167 -3.36 8.20 -4.37
N ILE A 168 -2.13 8.17 -3.82
CA ILE A 168 -1.84 7.43 -2.58
C ILE A 168 -2.51 8.03 -1.33
N LYS A 169 -2.89 9.32 -1.36
CA LYS A 169 -3.64 9.96 -0.27
C LYS A 169 -5.13 9.62 -0.28
N GLN A 170 -5.64 9.05 -1.35
CA GLN A 170 -7.05 8.65 -1.41
C GLN A 170 -7.29 7.42 -0.53
N LYS A 171 -8.52 7.25 -0.09
CA LYS A 171 -8.93 6.07 0.67
C LYS A 171 -8.76 4.82 -0.20
N ALA A 172 -8.05 3.84 0.30
CA ALA A 172 -7.83 2.58 -0.37
C ALA A 172 -8.90 1.56 0.03
N GLY A 173 -9.76 1.22 -0.93
CA GLY A 173 -10.73 0.13 -0.81
C GLY A 173 -11.61 0.21 0.44
N ASN A 174 -11.92 -0.95 1.01
CA ASN A 174 -12.84 -1.09 2.15
C ASN A 174 -12.24 -0.72 3.53
N ARG A 175 -10.95 -0.38 3.60
CA ARG A 175 -10.31 -0.01 4.87
C ARG A 175 -10.74 1.34 5.43
N GLY A 176 -11.39 2.19 4.61
CA GLY A 176 -11.86 3.50 5.04
C GLY A 176 -10.77 4.50 5.43
N GLY A 177 -9.51 4.10 5.41
CA GLY A 177 -8.33 4.90 5.71
C GLY A 177 -7.49 5.22 4.47
N GLN A 178 -6.43 5.98 4.66
CA GLN A 178 -5.41 6.20 3.63
C GLN A 178 -4.65 4.89 3.38
N SER A 179 -4.13 4.72 2.16
CA SER A 179 -3.23 3.62 1.86
C SER A 179 -1.99 3.73 2.76
N PRO A 180 -1.62 2.69 3.50
CA PRO A 180 -0.40 2.69 4.29
C PRO A 180 0.80 2.61 3.35
N PHE A 181 1.33 3.77 3.00
CA PHE A 181 2.48 3.94 2.13
C PHE A 181 3.61 4.63 2.87
N THR A 182 4.82 4.11 2.74
CA THR A 182 6.07 4.69 3.25
C THR A 182 7.16 4.67 2.20
#